data_9cf17dfd950c6b0f7abd31221bb9a581
#
_entry.id   9cf17dfd950c6b0f7abd31221bb9a581
#
_cell.length_a   1.000
_cell.length_b   1.000
_cell.length_c   1.000
_cell.angle_alpha   90.00
_cell.angle_beta   90.00
_cell.angle_gamma   90.00
#
_symmetry.space_group_name_H-M   'P 1'
#
loop_
_entity.id
_entity.type
_entity.pdbx_description
1 polymer ?
#
loop_
_entity_poly.entity_id
_entity_poly.type
_entity_poly.pdbx_seq_one_letter_code
_entity_poly.pdbx_strand_id
1 'polypeptide(L)'
;MKIMKKAGLLVSAVLLSAAAFAQTSTPTVPASTTPTPEVKAQMKDLRKDIRAYDNKKAEVKNDVKKGDLADAKTDLAAAKVDKQDIKADKEELKSEGVKHPVKLADKEVKKKDEKDVKVDLKNVKADKVTEQKDVKAGDITGAQAAQKDLKADKKDLKKDVRQAKRDGIKHPIRRAK
;
A
#
# COMPACT_ATOMS: atom_id res chain seq x y z
N MET A 1 6.03 2.91 32.10
CA MET A 1 7.32 2.45 31.55
C MET A 1 7.56 3.11 30.20
N LYS A 2 8.54 4.03 30.14
CA LYS A 2 8.87 4.79 28.93
C LYS A 2 9.89 4.01 28.11
N ILE A 3 9.55 3.61 26.91
CA ILE A 3 10.51 3.00 25.97
C ILE A 3 11.09 4.13 25.11
N MET A 4 12.32 4.51 25.43
CA MET A 4 13.11 5.41 24.61
C MET A 4 13.58 4.70 23.34
N LYS A 5 13.12 5.11 22.19
CA LYS A 5 13.70 4.70 20.90
C LYS A 5 14.95 5.51 20.64
N LYS A 6 16.09 4.85 20.62
CA LYS A 6 17.40 5.44 20.30
C LYS A 6 17.44 5.78 18.81
N ALA A 7 17.54 7.07 18.50
CA ALA A 7 17.90 7.53 17.17
C ALA A 7 19.39 7.32 16.95
N GLY A 8 19.76 6.42 16.07
CA GLY A 8 21.13 6.22 15.62
C GLY A 8 21.46 7.16 14.49
N LEU A 9 22.24 8.19 14.78
CA LEU A 9 22.78 9.13 13.80
C LEU A 9 24.03 8.50 13.17
N LEU A 10 23.94 7.96 11.96
CA LEU A 10 25.08 7.54 11.14
C LEU A 10 25.55 8.70 10.26
N VAL A 11 26.55 9.39 10.72
CA VAL A 11 27.32 10.37 9.91
C VAL A 11 28.32 9.58 9.07
N SER A 12 28.06 9.41 7.77
CA SER A 12 29.02 8.88 6.83
C SER A 12 29.76 10.03 6.15
N ALA A 13 31.02 10.19 6.51
CA ALA A 13 31.94 11.09 5.83
C ALA A 13 32.30 10.54 4.44
N VAL A 14 31.92 11.24 3.38
CA VAL A 14 32.31 10.93 2.00
C VAL A 14 33.55 11.70 1.68
N LEU A 15 34.68 10.99 1.51
CA LEU A 15 35.94 11.52 0.96
C LEU A 15 35.78 11.77 -0.55
N LEU A 16 35.87 13.04 -0.93
CA LEU A 16 36.01 13.44 -2.34
C LEU A 16 37.44 13.08 -2.85
N SER A 17 37.52 12.12 -3.74
CA SER A 17 38.66 11.94 -4.63
C SER A 17 38.29 12.40 -6.05
N ALA A 18 38.80 13.57 -6.45
CA ALA A 18 38.68 14.05 -7.81
C ALA A 18 39.66 13.25 -8.68
N ALA A 19 39.15 12.43 -9.57
CA ALA A 19 39.89 11.85 -10.69
C ALA A 19 39.29 12.37 -11.99
N ALA A 20 40.04 13.24 -12.66
CA ALA A 20 39.76 13.66 -14.03
C ALA A 20 39.97 12.47 -14.97
N PHE A 21 38.90 12.03 -15.64
CA PHE A 21 39.01 11.07 -16.75
C PHE A 21 38.41 11.65 -18.02
N ALA A 22 39.25 11.51 -19.06
CA ALA A 22 39.04 11.91 -20.43
C ALA A 22 37.72 11.40 -21.01
N GLN A 23 37.11 12.25 -21.84
CA GLN A 23 35.96 11.91 -22.67
C GLN A 23 36.29 10.75 -23.62
N THR A 24 35.78 9.58 -23.31
CA THR A 24 35.56 8.55 -24.31
C THR A 24 34.08 8.46 -24.54
N SER A 25 33.65 8.60 -25.78
CA SER A 25 32.29 8.43 -26.25
C SER A 25 31.71 7.11 -25.72
N THR A 26 30.88 7.18 -24.70
CA THR A 26 30.17 6.02 -24.18
C THR A 26 29.14 5.54 -25.22
N PRO A 27 29.19 4.25 -25.63
CA PRO A 27 28.13 3.70 -26.43
C PRO A 27 26.82 3.83 -25.64
N THR A 28 25.81 4.38 -26.29
CA THR A 28 24.46 4.46 -25.75
C THR A 28 23.95 3.05 -25.53
N VAL A 29 24.14 2.52 -24.32
CA VAL A 29 23.52 1.26 -23.91
C VAL A 29 22.02 1.49 -23.90
N PRO A 30 21.23 0.73 -24.66
CA PRO A 30 19.79 0.84 -24.59
C PRO A 30 19.38 0.60 -23.14
N ALA A 31 18.64 1.56 -22.57
CA ALA A 31 18.20 1.50 -21.19
C ALA A 31 17.50 0.16 -20.94
N SER A 32 18.10 -0.68 -20.11
CA SER A 32 17.50 -1.94 -19.68
C SER A 32 16.11 -1.63 -19.13
N THR A 33 15.07 -2.17 -19.76
CA THR A 33 13.68 -1.94 -19.39
C THR A 33 13.31 -2.61 -18.07
N THR A 34 14.23 -3.36 -17.46
CA THR A 34 14.01 -4.07 -16.20
C THR A 34 14.52 -3.21 -15.04
N PRO A 35 13.64 -2.77 -14.10
CA PRO A 35 14.07 -2.01 -12.94
C PRO A 35 15.09 -2.79 -12.11
N THR A 36 16.12 -2.10 -11.63
CA THR A 36 17.12 -2.68 -10.72
C THR A 36 16.45 -3.15 -9.43
N PRO A 37 17.06 -4.09 -8.67
CA PRO A 37 16.54 -4.49 -7.36
C PRO A 37 16.35 -3.30 -6.41
N GLU A 38 17.22 -2.31 -6.48
CA GLU A 38 17.17 -1.06 -5.70
C GLU A 38 15.95 -0.23 -6.05
N VAL A 39 15.73 0.08 -7.32
CA VAL A 39 14.51 0.75 -7.81
C VAL A 39 13.23 0.01 -7.38
N LYS A 40 13.24 -1.33 -7.38
CA LYS A 40 12.10 -2.12 -6.91
C LYS A 40 11.85 -1.96 -5.41
N ALA A 41 12.92 -1.89 -4.60
CA ALA A 41 12.81 -1.68 -3.16
C ALA A 41 12.26 -0.28 -2.87
N GLN A 42 12.82 0.75 -3.46
CA GLN A 42 12.36 2.14 -3.31
C GLN A 42 10.91 2.32 -3.79
N MET A 43 10.52 1.72 -4.91
CA MET A 43 9.13 1.72 -5.37
C MET A 43 8.19 1.01 -4.38
N LYS A 44 8.67 0.01 -3.64
CA LYS A 44 7.91 -0.67 -2.59
C LYS A 44 7.73 0.23 -1.38
N ASP A 45 8.75 0.99 -0.99
CA ASP A 45 8.68 1.93 0.13
C ASP A 45 7.79 3.11 -0.23
N LEU A 46 7.94 3.72 -1.39
CA LEU A 46 7.03 4.75 -1.89
C LEU A 46 5.55 4.30 -1.86
N ARG A 47 5.25 3.02 -2.17
CA ARG A 47 3.88 2.49 -2.06
C ARG A 47 3.37 2.40 -0.63
N LYS A 48 4.25 2.08 0.33
CA LYS A 48 3.89 2.07 1.76
C LYS A 48 3.56 3.48 2.24
N ASP A 49 4.38 4.46 1.85
CA ASP A 49 4.21 5.84 2.28
C ASP A 49 2.96 6.48 1.69
N ILE A 50 2.65 6.19 0.42
CA ILE A 50 1.36 6.59 -0.18
C ILE A 50 0.18 6.02 0.61
N ARG A 51 0.22 4.74 1.00
CA ARG A 51 -0.84 4.13 1.81
C ARG A 51 -0.93 4.72 3.21
N ALA A 52 0.21 4.95 3.87
CA ALA A 52 0.27 5.58 5.18
C ALA A 52 -0.37 6.97 5.13
N TYR A 53 0.01 7.78 4.16
CA TYR A 53 -0.57 9.10 3.91
C TYR A 53 -2.09 9.07 3.70
N ASP A 54 -2.59 8.17 2.84
CA ASP A 54 -4.02 8.07 2.56
C ASP A 54 -4.82 7.57 3.78
N ASN A 55 -4.27 6.67 4.57
CA ASN A 55 -4.84 6.23 5.83
C ASN A 55 -4.93 7.38 6.83
N LYS A 56 -3.84 8.13 7.03
CA LYS A 56 -3.83 9.31 7.92
C LYS A 56 -4.83 10.37 7.49
N LYS A 57 -4.95 10.65 6.21
CA LYS A 57 -6.01 11.53 5.69
C LYS A 57 -7.42 11.04 6.01
N ALA A 58 -7.66 9.75 5.96
CA ALA A 58 -8.95 9.17 6.30
C ALA A 58 -9.21 9.26 7.81
N GLU A 59 -8.20 9.04 8.66
CA GLU A 59 -8.26 9.20 10.11
C GLU A 59 -8.59 10.63 10.47
N VAL A 60 -7.86 11.62 9.97
CA VAL A 60 -8.16 13.05 10.16
C VAL A 60 -9.63 13.38 9.84
N LYS A 61 -10.16 12.89 8.71
CA LYS A 61 -11.56 13.11 8.33
C LYS A 61 -12.54 12.49 9.31
N ASN A 62 -12.22 11.33 9.87
CA ASN A 62 -13.07 10.64 10.84
C ASN A 62 -13.05 11.36 12.19
N ASP A 63 -11.88 11.81 12.65
CA ASP A 63 -11.72 12.46 13.94
C ASP A 63 -12.38 13.85 13.95
N VAL A 64 -12.23 14.59 12.85
CA VAL A 64 -12.99 15.85 12.67
C VAL A 64 -14.51 15.59 12.72
N LYS A 65 -15.00 14.52 12.10
CA LYS A 65 -16.45 14.17 12.16
C LYS A 65 -16.93 13.77 13.55
N LYS A 66 -16.04 13.19 14.37
CA LYS A 66 -16.34 12.84 15.76
C LYS A 66 -16.20 14.02 16.72
N GLY A 67 -15.59 15.13 16.27
CA GLY A 67 -15.25 16.27 17.09
C GLY A 67 -13.93 16.10 17.86
N ASP A 68 -13.15 15.07 17.55
CA ASP A 68 -11.87 14.78 18.17
C ASP A 68 -10.75 15.59 17.48
N LEU A 69 -10.68 16.87 17.81
CA LEU A 69 -9.74 17.79 17.16
C LEU A 69 -8.28 17.55 17.57
N ALA A 70 -8.04 16.95 18.74
CA ALA A 70 -6.69 16.65 19.22
C ALA A 70 -6.07 15.52 18.39
N ASP A 71 -6.78 14.42 18.21
CA ASP A 71 -6.35 13.30 17.38
C ASP A 71 -6.26 13.71 15.90
N ALA A 72 -7.23 14.47 15.39
CA ALA A 72 -7.17 15.00 14.04
C ALA A 72 -5.90 15.84 13.78
N LYS A 73 -5.47 16.66 14.75
CA LYS A 73 -4.25 17.45 14.65
C LYS A 73 -2.99 16.60 14.65
N THR A 74 -2.96 15.56 15.47
CA THR A 74 -1.86 14.58 15.54
C THR A 74 -1.73 13.80 14.22
N ASP A 75 -2.83 13.31 13.70
CA ASP A 75 -2.87 12.57 12.44
C ASP A 75 -2.53 13.46 11.24
N LEU A 76 -2.92 14.74 11.28
CA LEU A 76 -2.51 15.69 10.25
C LEU A 76 -1.00 15.96 10.28
N ALA A 77 -0.39 16.01 11.46
CA ALA A 77 1.07 16.14 11.58
C ALA A 77 1.78 14.91 11.02
N ALA A 78 1.31 13.69 11.34
CA ALA A 78 1.83 12.45 10.77
C ALA A 78 1.68 12.41 9.24
N ALA A 79 0.52 12.79 8.70
CA ALA A 79 0.32 12.87 7.25
C ALA A 79 1.26 13.87 6.56
N LYS A 80 1.70 14.93 7.24
CA LYS A 80 2.70 15.85 6.69
C LYS A 80 4.08 15.20 6.58
N VAL A 81 4.46 14.37 7.54
CA VAL A 81 5.71 13.59 7.49
C VAL A 81 5.65 12.60 6.33
N ASP A 82 4.63 11.76 6.24
CA ASP A 82 4.44 10.81 5.13
C ASP A 82 4.51 11.51 3.76
N LYS A 83 3.97 12.74 3.66
CA LYS A 83 4.07 13.53 2.42
C LYS A 83 5.49 14.02 2.11
N GLN A 84 6.31 14.25 3.13
CA GLN A 84 7.73 14.61 2.93
C GLN A 84 8.52 13.38 2.46
N ASP A 85 8.27 12.22 3.04
CA ASP A 85 8.89 10.95 2.65
C ASP A 85 8.53 10.61 1.20
N ILE A 86 7.26 10.70 0.80
CA ILE A 86 6.82 10.56 -0.60
C ILE A 86 7.55 11.51 -1.55
N LYS A 87 7.88 12.73 -1.10
CA LYS A 87 8.64 13.67 -1.93
C LYS A 87 10.10 13.26 -2.08
N ALA A 88 10.72 12.81 -1.00
CA ALA A 88 12.10 12.33 -1.01
C ALA A 88 12.25 11.13 -1.93
N ASP A 89 11.45 10.09 -1.74
CA ASP A 89 11.42 8.89 -2.58
C ASP A 89 11.16 9.20 -4.06
N LYS A 90 10.27 10.15 -4.31
CA LYS A 90 9.97 10.60 -5.68
C LYS A 90 11.19 11.21 -6.35
N GLU A 91 11.95 12.05 -5.67
CA GLU A 91 13.13 12.69 -6.26
C GLU A 91 14.28 11.67 -6.43
N GLU A 92 14.45 10.75 -5.48
CA GLU A 92 15.42 9.67 -5.57
C GLU A 92 15.12 8.76 -6.77
N LEU A 93 13.89 8.25 -6.90
CA LEU A 93 13.47 7.43 -8.04
C LEU A 93 13.57 8.15 -9.39
N LYS A 94 13.38 9.46 -9.41
CA LYS A 94 13.58 10.25 -10.62
C LYS A 94 15.07 10.32 -11.00
N SER A 95 15.97 10.45 -10.02
CA SER A 95 17.41 10.44 -10.28
C SER A 95 17.89 9.12 -10.88
N GLU A 96 17.18 8.04 -10.57
CA GLU A 96 17.37 6.70 -11.14
C GLU A 96 16.63 6.45 -12.49
N GLY A 97 16.02 7.50 -13.04
CA GLY A 97 15.37 7.46 -14.36
C GLY A 97 13.90 7.03 -14.37
N VAL A 98 13.26 6.90 -13.22
CA VAL A 98 11.84 6.58 -13.15
C VAL A 98 10.99 7.82 -13.46
N LYS A 99 10.35 7.88 -14.62
CA LYS A 99 9.66 9.09 -15.12
C LYS A 99 8.42 9.48 -14.32
N HIS A 100 7.73 8.76 -13.61
CA HIS A 100 6.52 9.15 -12.84
C HIS A 100 6.33 8.24 -11.63
N PRO A 101 7.25 8.22 -10.65
CA PRO A 101 7.28 7.21 -9.61
C PRO A 101 6.00 7.17 -8.77
N VAL A 102 5.49 8.31 -8.32
CA VAL A 102 4.24 8.39 -7.54
C VAL A 102 3.04 7.84 -8.32
N LYS A 103 2.92 8.20 -9.61
CA LYS A 103 1.81 7.71 -10.44
C LYS A 103 1.88 6.20 -10.69
N LEU A 104 3.10 5.67 -10.85
CA LEU A 104 3.32 4.23 -11.00
C LEU A 104 3.02 3.50 -9.70
N ALA A 105 3.52 4.00 -8.55
CA ALA A 105 3.26 3.44 -7.24
C ALA A 105 1.76 3.43 -6.91
N ASP A 106 1.04 4.53 -7.12
CA ASP A 106 -0.41 4.63 -6.93
C ASP A 106 -1.19 3.63 -7.82
N LYS A 107 -0.78 3.48 -9.08
CA LYS A 107 -1.39 2.49 -9.98
C LYS A 107 -1.20 1.06 -9.48
N GLU A 108 -0.03 0.73 -8.95
CA GLU A 108 0.24 -0.60 -8.41
C GLU A 108 -0.49 -0.88 -7.10
N VAL A 109 -0.61 0.13 -6.22
CA VAL A 109 -1.45 0.06 -5.02
C VAL A 109 -2.88 -0.29 -5.40
N LYS A 110 -3.48 0.47 -6.33
CA LYS A 110 -4.85 0.24 -6.81
C LYS A 110 -5.03 -1.14 -7.45
N LYS A 111 -4.05 -1.58 -8.26
CA LYS A 111 -4.09 -2.91 -8.88
C LYS A 111 -4.04 -4.04 -7.84
N LYS A 112 -3.26 -3.85 -6.78
CA LYS A 112 -3.22 -4.82 -5.68
C LYS A 112 -4.56 -4.86 -4.95
N ASP A 113 -5.11 -3.73 -4.58
CA ASP A 113 -6.40 -3.66 -3.87
C ASP A 113 -7.55 -4.25 -4.70
N GLU A 114 -7.58 -4.00 -6.01
CA GLU A 114 -8.55 -4.63 -6.91
C GLU A 114 -8.40 -6.16 -6.91
N LYS A 115 -7.16 -6.67 -6.86
CA LYS A 115 -6.88 -8.11 -6.78
C LYS A 115 -7.32 -8.69 -5.44
N ASP A 116 -7.03 -8.02 -4.33
CA ASP A 116 -7.38 -8.48 -2.99
C ASP A 116 -8.92 -8.55 -2.86
N VAL A 117 -9.64 -7.50 -3.23
CA VAL A 117 -11.12 -7.50 -3.28
C VAL A 117 -11.68 -8.61 -4.19
N LYS A 118 -11.01 -8.91 -5.31
CA LYS A 118 -11.43 -9.99 -6.22
C LYS A 118 -11.28 -11.38 -5.60
N VAL A 119 -10.20 -11.60 -4.85
CA VAL A 119 -9.97 -12.86 -4.12
C VAL A 119 -11.03 -13.04 -3.06
N ASP A 120 -11.26 -12.03 -2.23
CA ASP A 120 -12.28 -12.07 -1.17
C ASP A 120 -13.69 -12.31 -1.71
N LEU A 121 -14.04 -11.69 -2.83
CA LEU A 121 -15.33 -11.95 -3.49
C LEU A 121 -15.48 -13.39 -3.96
N LYS A 122 -14.39 -14.04 -4.39
CA LYS A 122 -14.41 -15.45 -4.76
C LYS A 122 -14.57 -16.33 -3.54
N ASN A 123 -13.86 -16.05 -2.46
CA ASN A 123 -13.95 -16.76 -1.20
C ASN A 123 -15.40 -16.71 -0.64
N VAL A 124 -15.94 -15.50 -0.48
CA VAL A 124 -17.33 -15.30 -0.04
C VAL A 124 -18.35 -16.08 -0.90
N LYS A 125 -18.12 -16.18 -2.21
CA LYS A 125 -18.99 -16.97 -3.08
C LYS A 125 -18.83 -18.48 -2.86
N ALA A 126 -17.58 -18.94 -2.69
CA ALA A 126 -17.27 -20.34 -2.45
C ALA A 126 -17.89 -20.82 -1.13
N ASP A 127 -17.67 -20.07 -0.04
CA ASP A 127 -18.22 -20.39 1.28
C ASP A 127 -19.75 -20.44 1.29
N LYS A 128 -20.37 -19.48 0.59
CA LYS A 128 -21.83 -19.52 0.45
C LYS A 128 -22.35 -20.76 -0.27
N VAL A 129 -21.62 -21.24 -1.28
CA VAL A 129 -21.96 -22.48 -2.00
C VAL A 129 -21.75 -23.69 -1.11
N THR A 130 -20.68 -23.73 -0.31
CA THR A 130 -20.39 -24.79 0.65
C THR A 130 -21.50 -24.85 1.72
N GLU A 131 -21.82 -23.71 2.38
CA GLU A 131 -22.91 -23.63 3.34
C GLU A 131 -24.22 -24.18 2.77
N GLN A 132 -24.58 -23.80 1.55
CA GLN A 132 -25.81 -24.28 0.90
C GLN A 132 -25.80 -25.76 0.60
N LYS A 133 -24.63 -26.35 0.26
CA LYS A 133 -24.50 -27.79 0.03
C LYS A 133 -24.66 -28.59 1.32
N ASP A 134 -24.01 -28.12 2.39
CA ASP A 134 -24.04 -28.79 3.69
C ASP A 134 -25.44 -28.76 4.28
N VAL A 135 -26.12 -27.60 4.18
CA VAL A 135 -27.54 -27.49 4.58
C VAL A 135 -28.43 -28.49 3.81
N LYS A 136 -28.25 -28.61 2.49
CA LYS A 136 -29.01 -29.56 1.66
C LYS A 136 -28.70 -31.02 1.98
N ALA A 137 -27.47 -31.28 2.39
CA ALA A 137 -27.02 -32.63 2.81
C ALA A 137 -27.44 -32.99 4.24
N GLY A 138 -28.01 -32.04 5.00
CA GLY A 138 -28.33 -32.23 6.42
C GLY A 138 -27.11 -32.22 7.34
N ASP A 139 -25.93 -31.83 6.82
CA ASP A 139 -24.72 -31.67 7.64
C ASP A 139 -24.74 -30.33 8.38
N ILE A 140 -25.36 -30.35 9.56
CA ILE A 140 -25.47 -29.15 10.41
C ILE A 140 -24.11 -28.66 10.87
N THR A 141 -23.17 -29.58 11.18
CA THR A 141 -21.84 -29.22 11.65
C THR A 141 -21.01 -28.54 10.55
N GLY A 142 -21.02 -29.13 9.35
CA GLY A 142 -20.39 -28.53 8.17
C GLY A 142 -20.97 -27.17 7.81
N ALA A 143 -22.31 -27.05 7.81
CA ALA A 143 -22.99 -25.80 7.55
C ALA A 143 -22.64 -24.69 8.57
N GLN A 144 -22.51 -25.02 9.87
CA GLN A 144 -22.06 -24.08 10.90
C GLN A 144 -20.62 -23.63 10.70
N ALA A 145 -19.73 -24.55 10.33
CA ALA A 145 -18.32 -24.23 10.00
C ALA A 145 -18.26 -23.29 8.79
N ALA A 146 -18.90 -23.66 7.68
CA ALA A 146 -18.97 -22.83 6.48
C ALA A 146 -19.59 -21.44 6.74
N GLN A 147 -20.59 -21.34 7.62
CA GLN A 147 -21.17 -20.05 8.01
C GLN A 147 -20.18 -19.19 8.79
N LYS A 148 -19.33 -19.79 9.64
CA LYS A 148 -18.27 -19.07 10.37
C LYS A 148 -17.24 -18.50 9.40
N ASP A 149 -16.79 -19.31 8.44
CA ASP A 149 -15.81 -18.88 7.42
C ASP A 149 -16.43 -17.79 6.54
N LEU A 150 -17.65 -17.95 6.08
CA LEU A 150 -18.40 -16.93 5.34
C LEU A 150 -18.50 -15.59 6.11
N LYS A 151 -18.64 -15.61 7.43
CA LYS A 151 -18.65 -14.38 8.25
C LYS A 151 -17.27 -13.74 8.30
N ALA A 152 -16.19 -14.54 8.39
CA ALA A 152 -14.82 -14.07 8.39
C ALA A 152 -14.47 -13.42 7.03
N ASP A 153 -14.74 -14.12 5.93
CA ASP A 153 -14.47 -13.64 4.57
C ASP A 153 -15.26 -12.37 4.21
N LYS A 154 -16.50 -12.27 4.66
CA LYS A 154 -17.28 -11.02 4.54
C LYS A 154 -16.67 -9.86 5.32
N LYS A 155 -16.04 -10.14 6.47
CA LYS A 155 -15.35 -9.11 7.26
C LYS A 155 -14.08 -8.63 6.55
N ASP A 156 -13.31 -9.54 5.96
CA ASP A 156 -12.09 -9.22 5.23
C ASP A 156 -12.43 -8.47 3.92
N LEU A 157 -13.39 -8.95 3.16
CA LEU A 157 -13.92 -8.22 1.99
C LEU A 157 -14.33 -6.78 2.36
N LYS A 158 -15.01 -6.58 3.48
CA LYS A 158 -15.40 -5.24 3.94
C LYS A 158 -14.21 -4.38 4.27
N LYS A 159 -13.14 -4.96 4.83
CA LYS A 159 -11.89 -4.28 5.15
C LYS A 159 -11.17 -3.86 3.87
N ASP A 160 -11.03 -4.78 2.90
CA ASP A 160 -10.32 -4.53 1.65
C ASP A 160 -11.08 -3.55 0.73
N VAL A 161 -12.40 -3.62 0.70
CA VAL A 161 -13.24 -2.61 0.03
C VAL A 161 -13.06 -1.22 0.66
N ARG A 162 -12.91 -1.13 1.99
CA ARG A 162 -12.65 0.15 2.65
C ARG A 162 -11.26 0.68 2.31
N GLN A 163 -10.24 -0.20 2.29
CA GLN A 163 -8.88 0.17 1.90
C GLN A 163 -8.85 0.65 0.45
N ALA A 164 -9.39 -0.11 -0.48
CA ALA A 164 -9.48 0.26 -1.88
C ALA A 164 -10.17 1.63 -2.11
N LYS A 165 -11.20 1.93 -1.30
CA LYS A 165 -11.84 3.26 -1.34
C LYS A 165 -10.93 4.37 -0.82
N ARG A 166 -10.13 4.13 0.22
CA ARG A 166 -9.13 5.09 0.73
C ARG A 166 -8.08 5.38 -0.32
N ASP A 167 -7.62 4.35 -1.01
CA ASP A 167 -6.64 4.44 -2.10
C ASP A 167 -7.25 4.97 -3.42
N GLY A 168 -8.48 5.48 -3.37
CA GLY A 168 -9.14 6.23 -4.45
C GLY A 168 -9.88 5.40 -5.48
N ILE A 169 -10.16 4.10 -5.21
CA ILE A 169 -11.00 3.27 -6.09
C ILE A 169 -12.49 3.55 -5.80
N LYS A 170 -13.19 4.17 -6.72
CA LYS A 170 -14.59 4.59 -6.51
C LYS A 170 -15.58 3.43 -6.32
N HIS A 171 -15.41 2.33 -7.04
CA HIS A 171 -16.33 1.17 -7.04
C HIS A 171 -15.54 -0.14 -6.99
N PRO A 172 -14.89 -0.50 -5.84
CA PRO A 172 -13.98 -1.64 -5.78
C PRO A 172 -14.63 -2.96 -6.17
N ILE A 173 -15.83 -3.25 -5.66
CA ILE A 173 -16.56 -4.50 -5.95
C ILE A 173 -16.93 -4.59 -7.44
N ARG A 174 -17.32 -3.49 -8.07
CA ARG A 174 -17.66 -3.48 -9.51
C ARG A 174 -16.45 -3.74 -10.39
N ARG A 175 -15.29 -3.22 -9.97
CA ARG A 175 -14.02 -3.38 -10.71
C ARG A 175 -13.40 -4.76 -10.51
N ALA A 176 -13.69 -5.40 -9.39
CA ALA A 176 -13.19 -6.73 -9.05
C ALA A 176 -14.00 -7.89 -9.68
N LYS A 177 -15.17 -7.62 -10.26
CA LYS A 177 -15.97 -8.60 -11.00
C LYS A 177 -15.37 -8.86 -12.37
#